data_407ab5222bc48833dbc73b82923a49f3
#
_entry.id   407ab5222bc48833dbc73b82923a49f3
#
_cell.length_a   1.000
_cell.length_b   1.000
_cell.length_c   1.000
_cell.angle_alpha   90.00
_cell.angle_beta   90.00
_cell.angle_gamma   90.00
#
_symmetry.space_group_name_H-M   'P 1'
#
loop_
_entity.id
_entity.type
_entity.pdbx_description
1 polymer ?
#
loop_
_entity_poly.entity_id
_entity_poly.type
_entity_poly.pdbx_seq_one_letter_code
_entity_poly.pdbx_strand_id
1 'polypeptide(L)'
;VRGMAYDMATSLARHGITVDFAPVVDIDGAGLEVVGDRAFSDDPAIAAEYASAFAQGMLDGGVMPVFKHFPGHGRASGDSHLGTVVTPPLNELQNFELVPYRSILATPGVGVMVGHMATPGLGDGKTPSSINPAAYQLLRSGSYEGGRPFDGPVFTDYLSGMKAISNQLTPQDAAATAIIAGADQALCLTTNELLPAIDTT
;
A
#
# COMPACT_ATOMS: atom_id res chain seq x y z
N VAL A 1 12.86 17.19 2.94
CA VAL A 1 11.91 16.23 2.34
C VAL A 1 10.83 16.98 1.56
N ARG A 2 9.97 17.86 2.20
CA ARG A 2 8.84 18.54 1.53
C ARG A 2 9.23 19.31 0.27
N GLY A 3 10.29 20.14 0.32
CA GLY A 3 10.74 20.91 -0.85
C GLY A 3 11.18 20.02 -2.02
N MET A 4 11.92 18.94 -1.73
CA MET A 4 12.31 17.95 -2.74
C MET A 4 11.09 17.28 -3.37
N ALA A 5 10.11 16.86 -2.56
CA ALA A 5 8.87 16.25 -3.05
C ALA A 5 8.05 17.23 -3.91
N TYR A 6 8.01 18.52 -3.53
CA TYR A 6 7.38 19.57 -4.34
C TYR A 6 8.03 19.72 -5.71
N ASP A 7 9.36 19.74 -5.78
CA ASP A 7 10.10 19.84 -7.04
C ASP A 7 9.85 18.61 -7.93
N MET A 8 9.83 17.40 -7.34
CA MET A 8 9.49 16.17 -8.03
C MET A 8 8.05 16.23 -8.57
N ALA A 9 7.07 16.58 -7.74
CA ALA A 9 5.67 16.67 -8.13
C ALA A 9 5.45 17.70 -9.24
N THR A 10 6.07 18.86 -9.14
CA THR A 10 5.99 19.89 -10.19
C THR A 10 6.55 19.38 -11.52
N SER A 11 7.63 18.60 -11.50
CA SER A 11 8.18 17.95 -12.69
C SER A 11 7.23 16.92 -13.27
N LEU A 12 6.66 16.04 -12.43
CA LEU A 12 5.69 15.01 -12.84
C LEU A 12 4.42 15.63 -13.43
N ALA A 13 3.85 16.63 -12.77
CA ALA A 13 2.64 17.32 -13.21
C ALA A 13 2.80 17.97 -14.60
N ARG A 14 3.97 18.53 -14.91
CA ARG A 14 4.28 19.06 -16.24
C ARG A 14 4.22 18.02 -17.37
N HIS A 15 4.37 16.75 -17.01
CA HIS A 15 4.27 15.62 -17.94
C HIS A 15 2.90 14.93 -17.89
N GLY A 16 1.91 15.52 -17.18
CA GLY A 16 0.56 14.99 -17.08
C GLY A 16 0.39 13.85 -16.08
N ILE A 17 1.40 13.60 -15.23
CA ILE A 17 1.31 12.59 -14.17
C ILE A 17 0.61 13.22 -12.97
N THR A 18 -0.48 12.61 -12.53
CA THR A 18 -1.34 13.13 -11.44
C THR A 18 -1.30 12.29 -10.17
N VAL A 19 -0.72 11.09 -10.24
CA VAL A 19 -0.60 10.14 -9.11
C VAL A 19 0.81 9.58 -9.08
N ASP A 20 1.42 9.53 -7.89
CA ASP A 20 2.69 8.85 -7.66
C ASP A 20 2.53 7.78 -6.56
N PHE A 21 2.94 6.55 -6.84
CA PHE A 21 2.95 5.45 -5.88
C PHE A 21 4.12 5.55 -4.91
N ALA A 22 4.19 6.68 -4.23
CA ALA A 22 5.14 7.06 -3.19
C ALA A 22 4.43 7.95 -2.15
N PRO A 23 4.91 7.98 -0.91
CA PRO A 23 6.12 7.35 -0.39
C PRO A 23 5.92 5.91 0.09
N VAL A 24 7.03 5.18 0.26
CA VAL A 24 7.08 3.96 1.07
C VAL A 24 7.07 4.36 2.55
N VAL A 25 6.13 3.80 3.30
CA VAL A 25 6.00 4.02 4.75
C VAL A 25 6.25 2.74 5.56
N ASP A 26 6.71 1.69 4.87
CA ASP A 26 7.16 0.48 5.52
C ASP A 26 8.34 0.79 6.45
N ILE A 27 8.30 0.22 7.66
CA ILE A 27 9.34 0.41 8.66
C ILE A 27 10.42 -0.65 8.46
N ASP A 28 11.66 -0.26 8.22
CA ASP A 28 12.76 -1.20 7.97
C ASP A 28 13.26 -1.88 9.27
N GLY A 29 12.34 -2.61 9.91
CA GLY A 29 12.63 -3.30 11.18
C GLY A 29 13.29 -4.67 11.03
N ALA A 30 13.33 -5.23 9.81
CA ALA A 30 13.93 -6.53 9.53
C ALA A 30 15.12 -6.46 8.56
N GLY A 31 15.49 -5.27 8.07
CA GLY A 31 16.56 -5.10 7.10
C GLY A 31 16.26 -5.82 5.78
N LEU A 32 15.01 -5.81 5.33
CA LEU A 32 14.59 -6.46 4.10
C LEU A 32 15.13 -5.70 2.89
N GLU A 33 15.90 -6.38 2.05
CA GLU A 33 16.47 -5.81 0.83
C GLU A 33 15.39 -5.23 -0.10
N VAL A 34 14.19 -5.83 -0.13
CA VAL A 34 13.04 -5.35 -0.90
C VAL A 34 12.48 -4.01 -0.42
N VAL A 35 12.65 -3.67 0.85
CA VAL A 35 12.31 -2.37 1.44
C VAL A 35 13.51 -1.42 1.33
N GLY A 36 14.63 -1.83 1.90
CA GLY A 36 15.95 -1.21 1.76
C GLY A 36 15.95 0.30 2.00
N ASP A 37 16.68 1.00 1.17
CA ASP A 37 16.82 2.46 1.19
C ASP A 37 15.56 3.25 0.77
N ARG A 38 14.48 2.56 0.40
CA ARG A 38 13.18 3.19 0.15
C ARG A 38 12.44 3.56 1.44
N ALA A 39 12.75 2.90 2.57
CA ALA A 39 12.21 3.25 3.88
C ALA A 39 12.80 4.56 4.39
N PHE A 40 11.98 5.38 5.03
CA PHE A 40 12.47 6.61 5.66
C PHE A 40 13.23 6.35 6.95
N SER A 41 12.83 5.34 7.72
CA SER A 41 13.42 5.02 9.02
C SER A 41 12.98 3.64 9.51
N ASP A 42 13.71 3.11 10.48
CA ASP A 42 13.33 1.99 11.35
C ASP A 42 12.49 2.43 12.57
N ASP A 43 12.37 3.74 12.80
CA ASP A 43 11.49 4.33 13.81
C ASP A 43 10.15 4.75 13.18
N PRO A 44 9.01 4.19 13.67
CA PRO A 44 7.68 4.49 13.12
C PRO A 44 7.27 5.96 13.20
N ALA A 45 7.68 6.69 14.22
CA ALA A 45 7.35 8.10 14.39
C ALA A 45 8.13 8.97 13.39
N ILE A 46 9.42 8.67 13.22
CA ILE A 46 10.27 9.35 12.24
C ILE A 46 9.77 9.04 10.81
N ALA A 47 9.43 7.78 10.51
CA ALA A 47 8.86 7.41 9.22
C ALA A 47 7.57 8.17 8.93
N ALA A 48 6.67 8.31 9.91
CA ALA A 48 5.44 9.08 9.78
C ALA A 48 5.68 10.57 9.50
N GLU A 49 6.65 11.18 10.19
CA GLU A 49 7.02 12.59 9.99
C GLU A 49 7.54 12.84 8.57
N TYR A 50 8.48 12.02 8.10
CA TYR A 50 9.05 12.16 6.77
C TYR A 50 8.03 11.86 5.66
N ALA A 51 7.20 10.83 5.85
CA ALA A 51 6.13 10.47 4.91
C ALA A 51 5.09 11.61 4.80
N SER A 52 4.70 12.22 5.93
CA SER A 52 3.78 13.36 5.94
C SER A 52 4.39 14.58 5.22
N ALA A 53 5.66 14.87 5.47
CA ALA A 53 6.34 15.99 4.80
C ALA A 53 6.49 15.74 3.28
N PHE A 54 6.76 14.50 2.88
CA PHE A 54 6.82 14.10 1.47
C PHE A 54 5.44 14.27 0.82
N ALA A 55 4.40 13.69 1.41
CA ALA A 55 3.03 13.76 0.88
C ALA A 55 2.55 15.22 0.72
N GLN A 56 2.82 16.08 1.70
CA GLN A 56 2.47 17.49 1.58
C GLN A 56 3.21 18.17 0.42
N GLY A 57 4.48 17.86 0.19
CA GLY A 57 5.22 18.37 -0.96
C GLY A 57 4.63 17.92 -2.30
N MET A 58 4.24 16.64 -2.41
CA MET A 58 3.59 16.09 -3.60
C MET A 58 2.25 16.80 -3.89
N LEU A 59 1.41 16.97 -2.87
CA LEU A 59 0.12 17.66 -2.98
C LEU A 59 0.29 19.13 -3.38
N ASP A 60 1.24 19.84 -2.77
CA ASP A 60 1.56 21.24 -3.11
C ASP A 60 2.01 21.36 -4.58
N GLY A 61 2.66 20.35 -5.13
CA GLY A 61 3.10 20.27 -6.53
C GLY A 61 2.04 19.73 -7.51
N GLY A 62 0.84 19.37 -7.02
CA GLY A 62 -0.30 18.94 -7.84
C GLY A 62 -0.33 17.45 -8.19
N VAL A 63 0.37 16.60 -7.44
CA VAL A 63 0.40 15.14 -7.63
C VAL A 63 -0.10 14.44 -6.36
N MET A 64 -1.02 13.50 -6.51
CA MET A 64 -1.52 12.69 -5.40
C MET A 64 -0.47 11.67 -4.96
N PRO A 65 0.01 11.70 -3.71
CA PRO A 65 0.87 10.65 -3.16
C PRO A 65 0.05 9.44 -2.74
N VAL A 66 0.64 8.24 -2.85
CA VAL A 66 0.03 6.98 -2.41
C VAL A 66 0.96 6.29 -1.41
N PHE A 67 0.51 6.19 -0.16
CA PHE A 67 1.25 5.52 0.91
C PHE A 67 1.23 4.01 0.75
N LYS A 68 2.39 3.36 0.92
CA LYS A 68 2.53 1.91 0.70
C LYS A 68 3.57 1.28 1.63
N HIS A 69 3.40 0.00 1.93
CA HIS A 69 2.37 -0.96 1.52
C HIS A 69 1.51 -1.37 2.72
N PHE A 70 0.25 -0.97 2.75
CA PHE A 70 -0.66 -1.31 3.86
C PHE A 70 -0.90 -2.84 3.92
N PRO A 71 -0.94 -3.50 5.10
CA PRO A 71 -0.82 -2.94 6.45
C PRO A 71 0.63 -2.79 6.96
N GLY A 72 1.65 -3.06 6.16
CA GLY A 72 3.07 -2.90 6.45
C GLY A 72 3.91 -4.09 6.01
N HIS A 73 4.96 -3.84 5.22
CA HIS A 73 5.83 -4.86 4.65
C HIS A 73 7.16 -5.01 5.41
N GLY A 74 7.58 -4.00 6.18
CA GLY A 74 8.96 -3.86 6.67
C GLY A 74 9.49 -5.00 7.53
N ARG A 75 8.64 -5.74 8.26
CA ARG A 75 9.01 -6.93 9.04
C ARG A 75 8.40 -8.22 8.48
N ALA A 76 7.98 -8.24 7.20
CA ALA A 76 7.48 -9.45 6.58
C ALA A 76 8.57 -10.52 6.40
N SER A 77 8.17 -11.77 6.18
CA SER A 77 9.08 -12.91 6.09
C SER A 77 9.95 -12.96 4.82
N GLY A 78 9.80 -12.00 3.91
CA GLY A 78 10.55 -11.96 2.66
C GLY A 78 10.01 -11.00 1.62
N ASP A 79 10.27 -11.29 0.35
CA ASP A 79 9.89 -10.51 -0.82
C ASP A 79 8.67 -11.10 -1.52
N SER A 80 7.57 -10.33 -1.60
CA SER A 80 6.33 -10.74 -2.26
C SER A 80 6.44 -10.89 -3.79
N HIS A 81 7.50 -10.36 -4.41
CA HIS A 81 7.83 -10.64 -5.81
C HIS A 81 8.22 -12.11 -6.03
N LEU A 82 8.75 -12.78 -5.01
CA LEU A 82 9.27 -14.15 -5.10
C LEU A 82 8.25 -15.20 -4.63
N GLY A 83 7.24 -14.83 -3.87
CA GLY A 83 6.23 -15.77 -3.36
C GLY A 83 5.39 -15.18 -2.23
N THR A 84 4.67 -16.05 -1.53
CA THR A 84 3.86 -15.67 -0.37
C THR A 84 4.77 -15.21 0.77
N VAL A 85 4.45 -14.07 1.35
CA VAL A 85 5.12 -13.52 2.53
C VAL A 85 4.12 -13.31 3.65
N VAL A 86 4.60 -13.39 4.88
CA VAL A 86 3.78 -13.28 6.08
C VAL A 86 4.36 -12.18 6.96
N THR A 87 3.51 -11.29 7.43
CA THR A 87 3.90 -10.24 8.39
C THR A 87 3.89 -10.80 9.82
N PRO A 88 4.42 -10.07 10.81
CA PRO A 88 4.03 -10.29 12.20
C PRO A 88 2.51 -10.25 12.38
N PRO A 89 1.97 -10.85 13.48
CA PRO A 89 0.52 -10.81 13.74
C PRO A 89 -0.02 -9.39 13.86
N LEU A 90 -1.31 -9.20 13.54
CA LEU A 90 -1.99 -7.89 13.52
C LEU A 90 -1.82 -7.11 14.83
N ASN A 91 -1.85 -7.78 15.98
CA ASN A 91 -1.64 -7.14 17.28
C ASN A 91 -0.23 -6.55 17.46
N GLU A 92 0.77 -7.09 16.77
CA GLU A 92 2.12 -6.51 16.73
C GLU A 92 2.21 -5.38 15.71
N LEU A 93 1.58 -5.55 14.52
CA LEU A 93 1.52 -4.48 13.50
C LEU A 93 0.90 -3.20 14.05
N GLN A 94 -0.09 -3.31 14.92
CA GLN A 94 -0.73 -2.14 15.54
C GLN A 94 0.27 -1.23 16.26
N ASN A 95 1.31 -1.80 16.86
CA ASN A 95 2.29 -1.06 17.64
C ASN A 95 3.55 -0.67 16.85
N PHE A 96 3.61 -1.01 15.58
CA PHE A 96 4.80 -0.75 14.77
C PHE A 96 4.41 -0.29 13.35
N GLU A 97 4.07 -1.20 12.44
CA GLU A 97 3.81 -0.89 11.03
C GLU A 97 2.58 0.01 10.80
N LEU A 98 1.56 -0.10 11.66
CA LEU A 98 0.36 0.74 11.55
C LEU A 98 0.51 2.11 12.23
N VAL A 99 1.57 2.34 12.99
CA VAL A 99 1.80 3.64 13.66
C VAL A 99 1.85 4.82 12.68
N PRO A 100 2.60 4.77 11.57
CA PRO A 100 2.59 5.86 10.59
C PRO A 100 1.21 6.17 10.04
N TYR A 101 0.39 5.15 9.78
CA TYR A 101 -0.95 5.31 9.20
C TYR A 101 -1.92 6.07 10.11
N ARG A 102 -1.68 6.14 11.42
CA ARG A 102 -2.49 6.91 12.37
C ARG A 102 -2.52 8.42 12.06
N SER A 103 -1.42 8.95 11.57
CA SER A 103 -1.26 10.38 11.26
C SER A 103 -1.37 10.69 9.78
N ILE A 104 -0.73 9.91 8.91
CA ILE A 104 -0.66 10.20 7.48
C ILE A 104 -2.02 10.14 6.78
N LEU A 105 -2.93 9.25 7.23
CA LEU A 105 -4.28 9.14 6.68
C LEU A 105 -5.21 10.30 7.05
N ALA A 106 -4.79 11.18 7.95
CA ALA A 106 -5.50 12.43 8.23
C ALA A 106 -5.28 13.51 7.14
N THR A 107 -4.30 13.32 6.25
CA THR A 107 -4.02 14.24 5.16
C THR A 107 -5.03 14.03 4.02
N PRO A 108 -5.82 15.04 3.64
CA PRO A 108 -6.75 14.90 2.51
C PRO A 108 -6.00 14.84 1.17
N GLY A 109 -6.58 14.16 0.19
CA GLY A 109 -6.02 14.07 -1.17
C GLY A 109 -4.89 13.07 -1.34
N VAL A 110 -4.77 12.09 -0.44
CA VAL A 110 -3.80 10.99 -0.51
C VAL A 110 -4.48 9.67 -0.87
N GLY A 111 -3.71 8.73 -1.42
CA GLY A 111 -4.13 7.35 -1.64
C GLY A 111 -3.38 6.36 -0.73
N VAL A 112 -3.84 5.13 -0.72
CA VAL A 112 -3.17 4.00 -0.05
C VAL A 112 -3.04 2.84 -1.01
N MET A 113 -1.88 2.17 -1.01
CA MET A 113 -1.67 0.92 -1.73
C MET A 113 -1.60 -0.24 -0.75
N VAL A 114 -2.44 -1.25 -0.98
CA VAL A 114 -2.47 -2.48 -0.18
C VAL A 114 -1.52 -3.51 -0.78
N GLY A 115 -0.59 -3.99 0.03
CA GLY A 115 0.43 -4.96 -0.40
C GLY A 115 -0.06 -6.42 -0.39
N HIS A 116 0.83 -7.34 -0.79
CA HIS A 116 0.51 -8.75 -0.97
C HIS A 116 0.92 -9.65 0.23
N MET A 117 1.07 -9.07 1.41
CA MET A 117 1.42 -9.83 2.60
C MET A 117 0.18 -10.48 3.23
N ALA A 118 0.33 -11.71 3.70
CA ALA A 118 -0.63 -12.33 4.61
C ALA A 118 -0.34 -11.88 6.05
N THR A 119 -1.37 -11.52 6.80
CA THR A 119 -1.23 -11.01 8.17
C THR A 119 -2.00 -11.92 9.13
N PRO A 120 -1.32 -12.69 9.99
CA PRO A 120 -2.00 -13.48 11.03
C PRO A 120 -2.90 -12.59 11.90
N GLY A 121 -4.14 -13.02 12.12
CA GLY A 121 -5.15 -12.25 12.86
C GLY A 121 -5.93 -11.25 12.00
N LEU A 122 -5.69 -11.18 10.69
CA LEU A 122 -6.45 -10.40 9.73
C LEU A 122 -7.21 -11.33 8.79
N GLY A 123 -8.54 -11.41 8.92
CA GLY A 123 -9.36 -12.37 8.20
C GLY A 123 -8.96 -13.81 8.55
N ASP A 124 -8.64 -14.62 7.53
CA ASP A 124 -8.14 -15.99 7.71
C ASP A 124 -6.64 -16.07 8.08
N GLY A 125 -5.95 -14.93 8.06
CA GLY A 125 -4.52 -14.81 8.34
C GLY A 125 -3.58 -15.40 7.30
N LYS A 126 -4.09 -15.82 6.15
CA LYS A 126 -3.36 -16.51 5.06
C LYS A 126 -3.52 -15.83 3.71
N THR A 127 -4.69 -15.27 3.46
CA THR A 127 -4.98 -14.55 2.22
C THR A 127 -4.15 -13.27 2.14
N PRO A 128 -3.44 -13.00 1.02
CA PRO A 128 -2.72 -11.75 0.81
C PRO A 128 -3.62 -10.52 0.98
N SER A 129 -3.15 -9.50 1.66
CA SER A 129 -3.95 -8.32 2.04
C SER A 129 -4.61 -7.63 0.84
N SER A 130 -3.96 -7.59 -0.32
CA SER A 130 -4.50 -6.97 -1.55
C SER A 130 -5.76 -7.65 -2.11
N ILE A 131 -6.03 -8.89 -1.73
CA ILE A 131 -7.22 -9.66 -2.12
C ILE A 131 -8.05 -10.11 -0.91
N ASN A 132 -7.77 -9.56 0.28
CA ASN A 132 -8.42 -9.91 1.54
C ASN A 132 -9.39 -8.81 1.97
N PRO A 133 -10.72 -9.06 2.00
CA PRO A 133 -11.71 -8.05 2.43
C PRO A 133 -11.43 -7.47 3.81
N ALA A 134 -10.87 -8.26 4.74
CA ALA A 134 -10.56 -7.80 6.08
C ALA A 134 -9.49 -6.69 6.10
N ALA A 135 -8.55 -6.69 5.15
CA ALA A 135 -7.54 -5.63 5.04
C ALA A 135 -8.16 -4.30 4.63
N TYR A 136 -9.06 -4.32 3.65
CA TYR A 136 -9.80 -3.13 3.23
C TYR A 136 -10.74 -2.63 4.33
N GLN A 137 -11.44 -3.54 5.02
CA GLN A 137 -12.28 -3.18 6.14
C GLN A 137 -11.47 -2.53 7.28
N LEU A 138 -10.28 -3.06 7.60
CA LEU A 138 -9.38 -2.49 8.60
C LEU A 138 -8.98 -1.06 8.23
N LEU A 139 -8.58 -0.83 6.96
CA LEU A 139 -8.21 0.49 6.45
C LEU A 139 -9.41 1.45 6.45
N ARG A 140 -10.55 1.04 5.89
CA ARG A 140 -11.74 1.87 5.73
C ARG A 140 -12.34 2.28 7.07
N SER A 141 -12.41 1.36 8.03
CA SER A 141 -12.97 1.62 9.36
C SER A 141 -11.97 2.29 10.31
N GLY A 142 -10.67 2.14 10.08
CA GLY A 142 -9.64 2.56 11.03
C GLY A 142 -9.67 1.75 12.33
N SER A 143 -10.16 0.49 12.29
CA SER A 143 -10.34 -0.36 13.48
C SER A 143 -9.01 -0.94 13.98
N TYR A 144 -8.02 -0.08 14.21
CA TYR A 144 -6.75 -0.38 14.86
C TYR A 144 -6.38 0.77 15.82
N GLU A 145 -5.46 0.52 16.73
CA GLU A 145 -5.12 1.48 17.77
C GLU A 145 -4.69 2.83 17.19
N GLY A 146 -5.41 3.90 17.54
CA GLY A 146 -5.17 5.25 17.01
C GLY A 146 -5.54 5.42 15.53
N GLY A 147 -6.16 4.40 14.92
CA GLY A 147 -6.61 4.43 13.54
C GLY A 147 -7.76 5.40 13.29
N ARG A 148 -7.96 5.73 12.03
CA ARG A 148 -9.04 6.62 11.56
C ARG A 148 -9.68 6.01 10.31
N PRO A 149 -10.98 6.21 10.08
CA PRO A 149 -11.62 5.88 8.82
C PRO A 149 -10.90 6.54 7.64
N PHE A 150 -10.74 5.81 6.55
CA PHE A 150 -10.10 6.29 5.34
C PHE A 150 -11.03 6.20 4.13
N ASP A 151 -11.34 7.35 3.53
CA ASP A 151 -12.26 7.45 2.38
C ASP A 151 -11.54 7.76 1.05
N GLY A 152 -10.21 7.91 1.08
CA GLY A 152 -9.41 8.17 -0.13
C GLY A 152 -9.30 6.93 -1.03
N PRO A 153 -8.74 7.09 -2.25
CA PRO A 153 -8.57 5.99 -3.18
C PRO A 153 -7.60 4.92 -2.66
N VAL A 154 -8.00 3.65 -2.86
CA VAL A 154 -7.22 2.48 -2.45
C VAL A 154 -6.83 1.66 -3.68
N PHE A 155 -5.54 1.51 -3.86
CA PHE A 155 -4.91 0.75 -4.94
C PHE A 155 -4.46 -0.61 -4.42
N THR A 156 -4.42 -1.61 -5.30
CA THR A 156 -3.62 -2.81 -5.03
C THR A 156 -2.16 -2.57 -5.40
N ASP A 157 -1.26 -3.34 -4.81
CA ASP A 157 0.06 -3.55 -5.41
C ASP A 157 -0.08 -4.38 -6.70
N TYR A 158 1.01 -4.56 -7.47
CA TYR A 158 0.99 -5.16 -8.80
C TYR A 158 0.54 -6.62 -8.79
N LEU A 159 -0.69 -6.88 -9.28
CA LEU A 159 -1.36 -8.19 -9.19
C LEU A 159 -0.80 -9.24 -10.15
N SER A 160 -0.47 -8.87 -11.39
CA SER A 160 -0.18 -9.84 -12.44
C SER A 160 1.27 -10.33 -12.46
N GLY A 161 2.22 -9.63 -11.83
CA GLY A 161 3.64 -9.98 -11.87
C GLY A 161 4.23 -10.47 -10.56
N MET A 162 3.61 -10.16 -9.43
CA MET A 162 4.13 -10.57 -8.13
C MET A 162 3.66 -11.98 -7.78
N LYS A 163 4.63 -12.88 -7.51
CA LYS A 163 4.35 -14.31 -7.30
C LYS A 163 3.49 -14.62 -6.09
N ALA A 164 3.40 -13.73 -5.13
CA ALA A 164 2.47 -13.84 -4.01
C ALA A 164 1.02 -13.99 -4.49
N ILE A 165 0.67 -13.40 -5.63
CA ILE A 165 -0.65 -13.46 -6.26
C ILE A 165 -0.65 -14.34 -7.50
N SER A 166 0.27 -14.12 -8.45
CA SER A 166 0.27 -14.79 -9.75
C SER A 166 0.52 -16.30 -9.71
N ASN A 167 1.03 -16.83 -8.59
CA ASN A 167 1.09 -18.27 -8.36
C ASN A 167 -0.26 -18.89 -7.99
N GLN A 168 -1.27 -18.11 -7.65
CA GLN A 168 -2.54 -18.58 -7.13
C GLN A 168 -3.72 -18.23 -8.04
N LEU A 169 -3.66 -17.07 -8.70
CA LEU A 169 -4.75 -16.51 -9.50
C LEU A 169 -4.25 -16.07 -10.88
N THR A 170 -5.14 -16.15 -11.86
CA THR A 170 -4.93 -15.46 -13.14
C THR A 170 -4.98 -13.94 -12.92
N PRO A 171 -4.40 -13.11 -13.80
CA PRO A 171 -4.51 -11.65 -13.69
C PRO A 171 -5.97 -11.15 -13.59
N GLN A 172 -6.88 -11.78 -14.34
CA GLN A 172 -8.30 -11.46 -14.36
C GLN A 172 -8.97 -11.76 -13.03
N ASP A 173 -8.77 -12.99 -12.52
CA ASP A 173 -9.34 -13.41 -11.22
C ASP A 173 -8.75 -12.58 -10.07
N ALA A 174 -7.47 -12.25 -10.13
CA ALA A 174 -6.81 -11.42 -9.14
C ALA A 174 -7.41 -10.00 -9.11
N ALA A 175 -7.62 -9.38 -10.28
CA ALA A 175 -8.22 -8.06 -10.39
C ALA A 175 -9.68 -8.07 -9.88
N ALA A 176 -10.50 -9.02 -10.34
CA ALA A 176 -11.87 -9.17 -9.88
C ALA A 176 -11.95 -9.40 -8.37
N THR A 177 -11.12 -10.31 -7.83
CA THR A 177 -11.08 -10.60 -6.39
C THR A 177 -10.68 -9.38 -5.58
N ALA A 178 -9.70 -8.59 -6.03
CA ALA A 178 -9.25 -7.39 -5.34
C ALA A 178 -10.34 -6.30 -5.30
N ILE A 179 -11.05 -6.07 -6.41
CA ILE A 179 -12.17 -5.10 -6.46
C ILE A 179 -13.31 -5.56 -5.54
N ILE A 180 -13.69 -6.84 -5.61
CA ILE A 180 -14.72 -7.41 -4.71
C ILE A 180 -14.28 -7.31 -3.24
N ALA A 181 -12.98 -7.45 -2.94
CA ALA A 181 -12.45 -7.30 -1.61
C ALA A 181 -12.51 -5.87 -1.07
N GLY A 182 -12.58 -4.84 -1.94
CA GLY A 182 -12.73 -3.44 -1.56
C GLY A 182 -11.68 -2.47 -2.12
N ALA A 183 -10.85 -2.90 -3.07
CA ALA A 183 -9.97 -1.99 -3.80
C ALA A 183 -10.79 -1.08 -4.74
N ASP A 184 -10.38 0.18 -4.87
CA ASP A 184 -10.95 1.07 -5.88
C ASP A 184 -10.27 0.88 -7.24
N GLN A 185 -8.99 0.48 -7.23
CA GLN A 185 -8.19 0.28 -8.43
C GLN A 185 -7.28 -0.94 -8.30
N ALA A 186 -7.38 -1.83 -9.28
CA ALA A 186 -6.51 -2.99 -9.43
C ALA A 186 -5.33 -2.63 -10.34
N LEU A 187 -4.09 -2.78 -9.84
CA LEU A 187 -2.88 -2.47 -10.59
C LEU A 187 -2.43 -3.68 -11.42
N CYS A 188 -2.53 -3.56 -12.76
CA CYS A 188 -2.04 -4.53 -13.73
C CYS A 188 -1.23 -3.81 -14.82
N LEU A 189 -0.28 -4.52 -15.46
CA LEU A 189 0.64 -3.89 -16.41
C LEU A 189 0.02 -3.58 -17.78
N THR A 190 -0.94 -4.38 -18.23
CA THR A 190 -1.52 -4.22 -19.57
C THR A 190 -3.03 -4.31 -19.57
N THR A 191 -3.66 -3.54 -20.46
CA THR A 191 -5.10 -3.60 -20.71
C THR A 191 -5.55 -5.00 -21.16
N ASN A 192 -4.72 -5.75 -21.87
CA ASN A 192 -5.04 -7.10 -22.33
C ASN A 192 -5.19 -8.11 -21.17
N GLU A 193 -4.57 -7.84 -20.03
CA GLU A 193 -4.74 -8.66 -18.83
C GLU A 193 -6.05 -8.38 -18.11
N LEU A 194 -6.62 -7.17 -18.27
CA LEU A 194 -7.83 -6.74 -17.57
C LEU A 194 -9.11 -6.89 -18.40
N LEU A 195 -9.05 -6.78 -19.73
CA LEU A 195 -10.23 -6.81 -20.58
C LEU A 195 -11.14 -8.02 -20.33
N PRO A 196 -10.63 -9.26 -20.17
CA PRO A 196 -11.49 -10.39 -19.84
C PRO A 196 -12.12 -10.33 -18.44
N ALA A 197 -11.56 -9.56 -17.49
CA ALA A 197 -12.13 -9.43 -16.14
C ALA A 197 -13.35 -8.53 -16.11
N ILE A 198 -13.47 -7.58 -17.04
CA ILE A 198 -14.62 -6.66 -17.14
C ILE A 198 -15.89 -7.41 -17.55
N ASP A 199 -15.75 -8.49 -18.32
CA ASP A 199 -16.88 -9.30 -18.79
C ASP A 199 -17.40 -10.31 -17.74
N THR A 200 -16.71 -10.44 -16.58
CA THR A 200 -17.05 -11.41 -15.53
C THR A 200 -17.55 -10.75 -14.23
N THR A 201 -17.65 -9.45 -14.17
CA THR A 201 -18.22 -8.65 -13.06
C THR A 201 -19.53 -8.02 -13.43
#